data_f6490ea2f2167bc00229b8e9b382c981
#
_entry.id   f6490ea2f2167bc00229b8e9b382c981
#
_cell.length_a   1.000
_cell.length_b   1.000
_cell.length_c   1.000
_cell.angle_alpha   90.00
_cell.angle_beta   90.00
_cell.angle_gamma   90.00
#
_symmetry.space_group_name_H-M   'P 1'
#
loop_
_entity.id
_entity.type
_entity.pdbx_description
1 polymer ?
#
loop_
_entity_poly.entity_id
_entity_poly.type
_entity_poly.pdbx_seq_one_letter_code
_entity_poly.pdbx_strand_id
1 'polypeptide(L)'
;FIIGDVFALRENEDTYNVGWHFNKRFEGKGFACEAAAGLLDYLFREAGARRIYGFVEDDNIRSKRLCERLGMRREGCFKEFVTFVNNPDGSPKYEDTCVYAILEKEWNTIRQW
;
A
#
# COMPACT_ATOMS: atom_id res chain seq x y z
N PHE A 1 -11.66 11.71 -16.12
CA PHE A 1 -11.70 12.06 -14.70
C PHE A 1 -11.06 10.94 -13.86
N ILE A 2 -9.95 11.25 -13.22
CA ILE A 2 -9.16 10.24 -12.49
C ILE A 2 -9.26 10.48 -11.00
N ILE A 3 -9.79 9.48 -10.27
CA ILE A 3 -9.87 9.50 -8.81
C ILE A 3 -8.50 9.19 -8.21
N GLY A 4 -7.77 8.29 -8.85
CA GLY A 4 -6.46 7.88 -8.44
C GLY A 4 -6.01 6.67 -9.22
N ASP A 5 -4.90 6.08 -8.82
CA ASP A 5 -4.40 4.87 -9.45
C ASP A 5 -3.89 3.87 -8.41
N VAL A 6 -3.85 2.61 -8.83
CA VAL A 6 -3.25 1.54 -8.07
C VAL A 6 -2.32 0.78 -9.01
N PHE A 7 -1.27 0.18 -8.48
CA PHE A 7 -0.38 -0.64 -9.28
C PHE A 7 0.07 -1.87 -8.51
N ALA A 8 0.50 -2.88 -9.26
CA ALA A 8 1.06 -4.09 -8.69
C ALA A 8 2.22 -4.56 -9.55
N LEU A 9 3.33 -4.88 -8.92
CA LEU A 9 4.51 -5.43 -9.57
C LEU A 9 4.74 -6.84 -9.06
N ARG A 10 4.75 -7.81 -9.96
CA ARG A 10 5.06 -9.19 -9.61
C ARG A 10 6.57 -9.32 -9.43
N GLU A 11 7.00 -9.71 -8.24
CA GLU A 11 8.43 -9.88 -7.95
C GLU A 11 8.88 -11.32 -8.10
N ASN A 12 8.08 -12.24 -7.61
CA ASN A 12 8.30 -13.68 -7.71
C ASN A 12 7.02 -14.30 -8.24
N GLU A 13 6.97 -15.61 -8.33
CA GLU A 13 5.78 -16.29 -8.82
C GLU A 13 4.54 -15.96 -8.00
N ASP A 14 4.71 -15.73 -6.69
CA ASP A 14 3.59 -15.56 -5.78
C ASP A 14 3.65 -14.31 -4.90
N THR A 15 4.58 -13.38 -5.18
CA THR A 15 4.77 -12.18 -4.35
C THR A 15 4.62 -10.93 -5.20
N TYR A 16 3.78 -10.00 -4.71
CA TYR A 16 3.50 -8.74 -5.40
C TYR A 16 3.80 -7.56 -4.50
N ASN A 17 4.38 -6.53 -5.10
CA ASN A 17 4.54 -5.22 -4.48
C ASN A 17 3.43 -4.33 -5.03
N VAL A 18 2.64 -3.73 -4.14
CA VAL A 18 1.53 -2.86 -4.54
C VAL A 18 1.76 -1.44 -4.07
N GLY A 19 1.11 -0.50 -4.77
CA GLY A 19 1.09 0.89 -4.38
C GLY A 19 -0.17 1.55 -4.89
N TRP A 20 -0.49 2.70 -4.30
CA TRP A 20 -1.65 3.47 -4.71
C TRP A 20 -1.43 4.94 -4.48
N HIS A 21 -2.12 5.72 -5.30
CA HIS A 21 -2.12 7.16 -5.21
C HIS A 21 -3.52 7.65 -5.53
N PHE A 22 -4.14 8.38 -4.61
CA PHE A 22 -5.52 8.83 -4.76
C PHE A 22 -5.61 10.35 -4.68
N ASN A 23 -6.51 10.91 -5.49
CA ASN A 23 -6.78 12.33 -5.50
C ASN A 23 -7.44 12.75 -4.18
N LYS A 24 -6.91 13.78 -3.56
CA LYS A 24 -7.40 14.29 -2.27
C LYS A 24 -8.89 14.63 -2.26
N ARG A 25 -9.46 15.02 -3.40
CA ARG A 25 -10.89 15.36 -3.50
C ARG A 25 -11.80 14.20 -3.10
N PHE A 26 -11.30 12.98 -3.17
CA PHE A 26 -12.12 11.78 -2.92
C PHE A 26 -11.75 11.09 -1.61
N GLU A 27 -10.96 11.75 -0.77
CA GLU A 27 -10.63 11.22 0.53
C GLU A 27 -11.86 11.15 1.44
N GLY A 28 -11.89 10.14 2.29
CA GLY A 28 -12.98 9.97 3.24
C GLY A 28 -14.26 9.41 2.64
N LYS A 29 -14.28 9.09 1.35
CA LYS A 29 -15.48 8.57 0.67
C LYS A 29 -15.42 7.07 0.41
N GLY A 30 -14.40 6.39 0.91
CA GLY A 30 -14.29 4.94 0.77
C GLY A 30 -13.75 4.45 -0.57
N PHE A 31 -13.53 5.33 -1.54
CA PHE A 31 -13.06 4.93 -2.87
C PHE A 31 -11.69 4.26 -2.81
N ALA A 32 -10.77 4.82 -2.01
CA ALA A 32 -9.42 4.27 -1.90
C ALA A 32 -9.45 2.87 -1.33
N CYS A 33 -10.19 2.65 -0.26
CA CYS A 33 -10.30 1.34 0.38
C CYS A 33 -10.94 0.33 -0.57
N GLU A 34 -12.00 0.73 -1.27
CA GLU A 34 -12.70 -0.13 -2.21
C GLU A 34 -11.79 -0.54 -3.37
N ALA A 35 -11.07 0.43 -3.96
CA ALA A 35 -10.16 0.15 -5.08
C ALA A 35 -9.00 -0.74 -4.65
N ALA A 36 -8.39 -0.44 -3.50
CA ALA A 36 -7.27 -1.23 -2.98
C ALA A 36 -7.72 -2.64 -2.62
N ALA A 37 -8.89 -2.78 -1.97
CA ALA A 37 -9.43 -4.10 -1.63
C ALA A 37 -9.71 -4.92 -2.89
N GLY A 38 -10.22 -4.29 -3.94
CA GLY A 38 -10.44 -4.95 -5.22
C GLY A 38 -9.15 -5.45 -5.85
N LEU A 39 -8.08 -4.66 -5.77
CA LEU A 39 -6.77 -5.06 -6.28
C LEU A 39 -6.24 -6.26 -5.49
N LEU A 40 -6.26 -6.22 -4.17
CA LEU A 40 -5.78 -7.32 -3.35
C LEU A 40 -6.58 -8.59 -3.62
N ASP A 41 -7.91 -8.47 -3.72
CA ASP A 41 -8.77 -9.61 -3.99
C ASP A 41 -8.44 -10.24 -5.34
N TYR A 42 -8.26 -9.42 -6.37
CA TYR A 42 -7.86 -9.91 -7.69
C TYR A 42 -6.52 -10.66 -7.63
N LEU A 43 -5.53 -10.06 -6.98
CA LEU A 43 -4.20 -10.67 -6.92
C LEU A 43 -4.22 -12.01 -6.19
N PHE A 44 -4.96 -12.10 -5.10
CA PHE A 44 -5.04 -13.36 -4.35
C PHE A 44 -5.86 -14.42 -5.06
N ARG A 45 -7.00 -14.05 -5.65
CA ARG A 45 -7.92 -15.02 -6.26
C ARG A 45 -7.55 -15.40 -7.68
N GLU A 46 -7.08 -14.44 -8.48
CA GLU A 46 -6.87 -14.65 -9.91
C GLU A 46 -5.41 -14.73 -10.31
N ALA A 47 -4.54 -13.97 -9.66
CA ALA A 47 -3.13 -13.90 -10.04
C ALA A 47 -2.23 -14.85 -9.25
N GLY A 48 -2.76 -15.57 -8.26
CA GLY A 48 -2.00 -16.56 -7.52
C GLY A 48 -1.07 -16.01 -6.47
N ALA A 49 -1.33 -14.79 -5.99
CA ALA A 49 -0.50 -14.19 -4.96
C ALA A 49 -0.60 -14.97 -3.65
N ARG A 50 0.53 -15.18 -3.01
CA ARG A 50 0.62 -15.71 -1.65
C ARG A 50 0.90 -14.58 -0.66
N ARG A 51 1.69 -13.58 -1.09
CA ARG A 51 2.13 -12.47 -0.27
C ARG A 51 2.02 -11.18 -1.07
N ILE A 52 1.44 -10.16 -0.46
CA ILE A 52 1.35 -8.82 -1.02
C ILE A 52 1.92 -7.85 0.00
N TYR A 53 2.78 -6.94 -0.44
CA TYR A 53 3.31 -5.91 0.44
C TYR A 53 3.40 -4.57 -0.28
N GLY A 54 3.54 -3.51 0.49
CA GLY A 54 3.71 -2.17 -0.05
C GLY A 54 4.52 -1.29 0.88
N PHE A 55 5.11 -0.26 0.30
CA PHE A 55 5.88 0.74 1.05
C PHE A 55 5.01 1.96 1.33
N VAL A 56 5.10 2.48 2.54
CA VAL A 56 4.35 3.66 2.96
C VAL A 56 5.29 4.57 3.74
N GLU A 57 5.42 5.83 3.33
CA GLU A 57 6.22 6.80 4.07
C GLU A 57 5.65 6.95 5.48
N ASP A 58 6.54 7.07 6.47
CA ASP A 58 6.15 7.05 7.87
C ASP A 58 5.18 8.18 8.24
N ASP A 59 5.26 9.31 7.56
CA ASP A 59 4.36 10.45 7.81
C ASP A 59 3.06 10.39 7.02
N ASN A 60 2.87 9.38 6.17
CA ASN A 60 1.65 9.24 5.38
C ASN A 60 0.59 8.50 6.17
N ILE A 61 -0.08 9.21 7.05
CA ILE A 61 -1.09 8.65 7.96
C ILE A 61 -2.26 8.02 7.19
N ARG A 62 -2.67 8.61 6.08
CA ARG A 62 -3.79 8.09 5.29
C ARG A 62 -3.50 6.73 4.70
N SER A 63 -2.32 6.56 4.11
CA SER A 63 -1.92 5.26 3.55
C SER A 63 -1.74 4.21 4.65
N LYS A 64 -1.22 4.60 5.80
CA LYS A 64 -1.12 3.69 6.95
C LYS A 64 -2.50 3.20 7.38
N ARG A 65 -3.46 4.11 7.50
CA ARG A 65 -4.83 3.75 7.87
C ARG A 65 -5.50 2.86 6.82
N LEU A 66 -5.24 3.14 5.55
CA LEU A 66 -5.75 2.30 4.47
C LEU A 66 -5.21 0.88 4.59
N CYS A 67 -3.90 0.73 4.77
CA CYS A 67 -3.29 -0.58 4.96
C CYS A 67 -3.91 -1.33 6.14
N GLU A 68 -4.12 -0.63 7.25
CA GLU A 68 -4.73 -1.22 8.45
C GLU A 68 -6.17 -1.68 8.19
N ARG A 69 -6.94 -0.86 7.46
CA ARG A 69 -8.32 -1.24 7.09
C ARG A 69 -8.37 -2.46 6.19
N LEU A 70 -7.35 -2.63 5.36
CA LEU A 70 -7.23 -3.80 4.48
C LEU A 70 -6.78 -5.05 5.24
N GLY A 71 -6.39 -4.91 6.50
CA GLY A 71 -5.89 -6.02 7.30
C GLY A 71 -4.41 -6.28 7.14
N MET A 72 -3.69 -5.38 6.46
CA MET A 72 -2.25 -5.48 6.33
C MET A 72 -1.58 -5.15 7.67
N ARG A 73 -0.47 -5.83 7.97
CA ARG A 73 0.29 -5.55 9.17
C ARG A 73 1.57 -4.81 8.83
N ARG A 74 2.01 -3.97 9.75
CA ARG A 74 3.28 -3.30 9.63
C ARG A 74 4.40 -4.29 9.99
N GLU A 75 5.26 -4.58 9.02
CA GLU A 75 6.37 -5.51 9.24
C GLU A 75 7.66 -4.83 9.64
N GLY A 76 7.80 -3.55 9.38
CA GLY A 76 8.99 -2.82 9.77
C GLY A 76 9.00 -1.41 9.23
N CYS A 77 10.03 -0.67 9.60
CA CYS A 77 10.29 0.68 9.13
C CYS A 77 11.77 0.82 8.82
N PHE A 78 12.07 1.43 7.69
CA PHE A 78 13.44 1.73 7.28
C PHE A 78 13.70 3.21 7.49
N LYS A 79 14.72 3.54 8.26
CA LYS A 79 15.06 4.94 8.53
C LYS A 79 15.82 5.54 7.35
N GLU A 80 15.44 6.78 6.99
CA GLU A 80 16.06 7.53 5.91
C GLU A 80 16.23 6.71 4.63
N PHE A 81 15.16 6.00 4.25
CA PHE A 81 15.19 5.02 3.18
C PHE A 81 15.21 5.64 1.79
N VAL A 82 14.45 6.71 1.58
CA VAL A 82 14.30 7.36 0.27
C VAL A 82 14.24 8.87 0.44
N THR A 83 14.48 9.60 -0.67
CA THR A 83 14.25 11.03 -0.72
C THR A 83 13.51 11.36 -2.01
N PHE A 84 12.49 12.20 -1.90
CA PHE A 84 11.70 12.66 -3.05
C PHE A 84 11.80 14.18 -3.23
N VAL A 85 12.14 14.90 -2.18
CA VAL A 85 12.17 16.36 -2.19
C VAL A 85 13.40 16.84 -1.43
N ASN A 86 13.74 18.12 -1.66
CA ASN A 86 14.83 18.75 -0.92
C ASN A 86 14.30 19.60 0.23
N ASN A 87 15.12 19.76 1.25
CA ASN A 87 14.89 20.75 2.29
C ASN A 87 15.04 22.16 1.70
N PRO A 88 14.57 23.22 2.42
CA PRO A 88 14.72 24.60 1.92
C PRO A 88 16.16 25.01 1.63
N ASP A 89 17.15 24.40 2.27
CA ASP A 89 18.57 24.69 2.04
C ASP A 89 19.16 23.92 0.86
N GLY A 90 18.35 23.14 0.13
CA GLY A 90 18.79 22.37 -1.02
C GLY A 90 19.29 20.96 -0.72
N SER A 91 19.45 20.61 0.55
CA SER A 91 19.87 19.26 0.92
C SER A 91 18.72 18.26 0.75
N PRO A 92 19.02 16.97 0.50
CA PRO A 92 17.96 15.96 0.39
C PRO A 92 17.18 15.83 1.71
N LYS A 93 15.86 15.77 1.60
CA LYS A 93 15.01 15.43 2.75
C LYS A 93 14.77 13.93 2.71
N TYR A 94 15.28 13.20 3.68
CA TYR A 94 15.11 11.75 3.74
C TYR A 94 13.84 11.38 4.48
N GLU A 95 13.14 10.39 3.94
CA GLU A 95 11.89 9.90 4.51
C GLU A 95 12.10 8.51 5.09
N ASP A 96 11.48 8.26 6.24
CA ASP A 96 11.38 6.92 6.79
C ASP A 96 10.26 6.19 6.07
N THR A 97 10.46 4.91 5.78
CA THR A 97 9.51 4.12 5.01
C THR A 97 9.11 2.86 5.76
N CYS A 98 7.82 2.64 5.91
CA CYS A 98 7.28 1.44 6.55
C CYS A 98 6.88 0.43 5.48
N VAL A 99 6.93 -0.85 5.85
CA VAL A 99 6.45 -1.95 5.01
C VAL A 99 5.21 -2.53 5.64
N TYR A 100 4.15 -2.63 4.86
CA TYR A 100 2.89 -3.27 5.24
C TYR A 100 2.69 -4.48 4.34
N ALA A 101 2.25 -5.58 4.91
CA ALA A 101 2.10 -6.83 4.17
C ALA A 101 0.89 -7.63 4.62
N ILE A 102 0.42 -8.51 3.74
CA ILE A 102 -0.65 -9.45 4.04
C ILE A 102 -0.44 -10.73 3.24
N LEU A 103 -0.77 -11.86 3.85
CA LEU A 103 -0.71 -13.16 3.20
C LEU A 103 -2.10 -13.59 2.74
N GLU A 104 -2.15 -14.45 1.72
CA GLU A 104 -3.42 -14.96 1.21
C GLU A 104 -4.29 -15.55 2.30
N LYS A 105 -3.71 -16.37 3.16
CA LYS A 105 -4.47 -17.01 4.24
C LYS A 105 -5.08 -15.98 5.20
N GLU A 106 -4.42 -14.85 5.40
CA GLU A 106 -4.93 -13.78 6.22
C GLU A 106 -6.08 -13.06 5.54
N TRP A 107 -5.92 -12.80 4.24
CA TRP A 107 -6.96 -12.15 3.44
C TRP A 107 -8.24 -12.98 3.42
N ASN A 108 -8.11 -14.27 3.20
CA ASN A 108 -9.28 -15.16 3.18
C ASN A 108 -10.02 -15.17 4.50
N THR A 109 -9.32 -15.10 5.62
CA THR A 109 -9.93 -15.02 6.94
C THR A 109 -10.69 -13.72 7.13
N ILE A 110 -10.09 -12.59 6.75
CA ILE A 110 -10.70 -11.26 6.89
C ILE A 110 -11.92 -11.12 5.99
N ARG A 111 -11.88 -11.69 4.78
CA ARG A 111 -12.90 -11.57 3.75
C ARG A 111 -13.86 -12.75 3.70
N GLN A 112 -14.06 -13.40 4.81
CA GLN A 112 -15.06 -14.47 4.94
C GLN A 112 -16.45 -13.87 5.11
N TRP A 113 -17.19 -13.83 4.02
CA TRP A 113 -18.61 -13.44 4.06
C TRP A 113 -19.41 -14.28 3.07
#